data_32ca8cabf940a3703957884aa37ec9f1
#
_entry.id   32ca8cabf940a3703957884aa37ec9f1
#
_cell.length_a   1.000
_cell.length_b   1.000
_cell.length_c   1.000
_cell.angle_alpha   90.00
_cell.angle_beta   90.00
_cell.angle_gamma   90.00
#
_symmetry.space_group_name_H-M   'P 1'
#
loop_
_entity.id
_entity.type
_entity.pdbx_description
1 polymer ?
#
loop_
_entity_poly.entity_id
_entity_poly.type
_entity_poly.pdbx_seq_one_letter_code
_entity_poly.pdbx_strand_id
1 'polypeptide(L)'
;MRTFVIAMVALGTIAFPAAAQTPKPSVGSDQVYWVITFTVDQIDKFKPIVNKIVAATEKEPGTLAYEYTVGDDQKTVDIYERYANAHAAVVHVTENFGPNFSKEFLALAKPGRFVVYTAVPTDELKKTLADFHPIYMKPFDGFTK
;
A
#
# COMPACT_ATOMS: atom_id res chain seq x y z
N MET A 1 40.85 27.59 -62.83
CA MET A 1 39.59 26.85 -62.68
C MET A 1 39.55 26.26 -61.26
N ARG A 2 38.71 26.82 -60.39
CA ARG A 2 38.59 26.35 -59.00
C ARG A 2 37.24 25.60 -58.88
N THR A 3 37.36 24.30 -58.69
CA THR A 3 36.22 23.38 -58.55
C THR A 3 35.66 23.49 -57.12
N PHE A 4 34.44 23.98 -56.97
CA PHE A 4 33.71 23.97 -55.70
C PHE A 4 33.07 22.58 -55.48
N VAL A 5 33.46 21.90 -54.44
CA VAL A 5 32.80 20.68 -53.97
C VAL A 5 31.70 21.11 -52.99
N ILE A 6 30.44 20.88 -53.35
CA ILE A 6 29.30 21.10 -52.49
C ILE A 6 29.13 19.85 -51.62
N ALA A 7 29.40 19.95 -50.33
CA ALA A 7 29.09 18.92 -49.38
C ALA A 7 27.59 18.92 -49.05
N MET A 8 26.91 17.83 -49.43
CA MET A 8 25.51 17.58 -49.09
C MET A 8 25.42 17.13 -47.61
N VAL A 9 24.89 18.00 -46.74
CA VAL A 9 24.59 17.60 -45.35
C VAL A 9 23.27 16.87 -45.35
N ALA A 10 23.31 15.57 -45.09
CA ALA A 10 22.12 14.77 -44.87
C ALA A 10 21.49 15.12 -43.48
N LEU A 11 20.31 15.75 -43.49
CA LEU A 11 19.50 15.91 -42.26
C LEU A 11 18.98 14.54 -41.84
N GLY A 12 19.62 13.95 -40.83
CA GLY A 12 19.09 12.76 -40.15
C GLY A 12 17.83 13.16 -39.35
N THR A 13 16.70 12.58 -39.71
CA THR A 13 15.46 12.69 -38.91
C THR A 13 15.67 11.96 -37.61
N ILE A 14 15.78 12.72 -36.53
CA ILE A 14 15.74 12.17 -35.15
C ILE A 14 14.30 11.74 -34.88
N ALA A 15 14.02 10.44 -34.95
CA ALA A 15 12.76 9.88 -34.50
C ALA A 15 12.73 9.97 -32.97
N PHE A 16 11.89 10.84 -32.43
CA PHE A 16 11.59 10.83 -31.01
C PHE A 16 10.88 9.54 -30.67
N PRO A 17 11.30 8.82 -29.60
CA PRO A 17 10.58 7.64 -29.16
C PRO A 17 9.15 8.04 -28.79
N ALA A 18 8.20 7.20 -29.15
CA ALA A 18 6.78 7.36 -28.87
C ALA A 18 6.56 7.78 -27.41
N ALA A 19 5.68 8.75 -27.22
CA ALA A 19 5.32 9.27 -25.91
C ALA A 19 5.15 8.15 -24.89
N ALA A 20 5.92 8.20 -23.82
CA ALA A 20 5.73 7.33 -22.67
C ALA A 20 4.26 7.46 -22.26
N GLN A 21 3.56 6.31 -22.19
CA GLN A 21 2.17 6.29 -21.73
C GLN A 21 2.13 6.96 -20.37
N THR A 22 1.34 8.00 -20.24
CA THR A 22 1.09 8.63 -18.92
C THR A 22 0.62 7.53 -17.98
N PRO A 23 1.24 7.40 -16.79
CA PRO A 23 0.80 6.41 -15.82
C PRO A 23 -0.70 6.56 -15.57
N LYS A 24 -1.45 5.47 -15.69
CA LYS A 24 -2.88 5.48 -15.39
C LYS A 24 -3.03 5.90 -13.92
N PRO A 25 -3.89 6.88 -13.59
CA PRO A 25 -4.15 7.23 -12.19
C PRO A 25 -4.52 6.00 -11.38
N SER A 26 -4.05 5.90 -10.14
CA SER A 26 -4.48 4.85 -9.19
C SER A 26 -5.98 4.94 -8.85
N VAL A 27 -6.60 6.07 -9.18
CA VAL A 27 -8.04 6.30 -9.11
C VAL A 27 -8.76 5.28 -9.99
N GLY A 28 -9.50 4.35 -9.37
CA GLY A 28 -10.21 3.27 -10.05
C GLY A 28 -9.46 1.94 -10.11
N SER A 29 -8.30 1.78 -9.46
CA SER A 29 -7.70 0.48 -9.24
C SER A 29 -8.52 -0.34 -8.23
N ASP A 30 -8.54 -1.68 -8.37
CA ASP A 30 -9.16 -2.57 -7.40
C ASP A 30 -8.39 -2.66 -6.07
N GLN A 31 -7.21 -2.02 -6.01
CA GLN A 31 -6.36 -2.06 -4.83
C GLN A 31 -7.04 -1.43 -3.61
N VAL A 32 -6.76 -2.04 -2.49
CA VAL A 32 -7.11 -1.52 -1.16
C VAL A 32 -5.82 -1.27 -0.41
N TYR A 33 -5.70 -0.12 0.22
CA TYR A 33 -4.65 0.12 1.19
C TYR A 33 -5.23 0.84 2.41
N TRP A 34 -4.57 0.68 3.54
CA TRP A 34 -4.98 1.37 4.75
C TRP A 34 -3.80 1.78 5.62
N VAL A 35 -4.10 2.69 6.50
CA VAL A 35 -3.21 3.08 7.60
C VAL A 35 -3.98 2.95 8.91
N ILE A 36 -3.37 2.26 9.86
CA ILE A 36 -3.90 2.15 11.22
C ILE A 36 -2.85 2.69 12.18
N THR A 37 -3.25 3.64 13.02
CA THR A 37 -2.42 4.14 14.10
C THR A 37 -2.72 3.38 15.39
N PHE A 38 -1.70 2.92 16.09
CA PHE A 38 -1.80 2.28 17.41
C PHE A 38 -0.98 3.03 18.45
N THR A 39 -1.41 2.93 19.70
CA THR A 39 -0.58 3.28 20.84
C THR A 39 -0.03 2.00 21.47
N VAL A 40 1.30 1.92 21.60
CA VAL A 40 2.04 0.77 22.11
C VAL A 40 2.92 1.20 23.28
N ASP A 41 2.56 0.80 24.52
CA ASP A 41 3.30 1.22 25.71
C ASP A 41 4.61 0.44 25.92
N GLN A 42 4.75 -0.74 25.31
CA GLN A 42 5.89 -1.66 25.48
C GLN A 42 6.45 -2.08 24.13
N ILE A 43 7.09 -1.14 23.43
CA ILE A 43 7.56 -1.33 22.05
C ILE A 43 8.52 -2.52 21.90
N ASP A 44 9.37 -2.79 22.88
CA ASP A 44 10.33 -3.90 22.83
C ASP A 44 9.65 -5.29 22.95
N LYS A 45 8.50 -5.36 23.61
CA LYS A 45 7.67 -6.58 23.64
C LYS A 45 6.81 -6.71 22.38
N PHE A 46 6.47 -5.60 21.76
CA PHE A 46 5.65 -5.56 20.55
C PHE A 46 6.43 -5.98 19.30
N LYS A 47 7.68 -5.54 19.14
CA LYS A 47 8.53 -5.86 17.98
C LYS A 47 8.62 -7.37 17.65
N PRO A 48 8.83 -8.29 18.62
CA PRO A 48 8.86 -9.72 18.32
C PRO A 48 7.56 -10.28 17.74
N ILE A 49 6.42 -9.72 18.14
CA ILE A 49 5.10 -10.11 17.61
C ILE A 49 4.96 -9.61 16.17
N VAL A 50 5.33 -8.35 15.94
CA VAL A 50 5.37 -7.74 14.59
C VAL A 50 6.21 -8.58 13.64
N ASN A 51 7.41 -9.01 14.05
CA ASN A 51 8.28 -9.85 13.22
C ASN A 51 7.61 -11.16 12.79
N LYS A 52 6.83 -11.80 13.67
CA LYS A 52 6.08 -13.02 13.34
C LYS A 52 4.95 -12.72 12.35
N ILE A 53 4.23 -11.61 12.54
CA ILE A 53 3.14 -11.19 11.65
C ILE A 53 3.70 -10.89 10.27
N VAL A 54 4.76 -10.08 10.16
CA VAL A 54 5.42 -9.75 8.88
C VAL A 54 5.83 -11.02 8.14
N ALA A 55 6.51 -11.96 8.81
CA ALA A 55 6.96 -13.22 8.19
C ALA A 55 5.81 -14.13 7.72
N ALA A 56 4.64 -14.04 8.35
CA ALA A 56 3.44 -14.75 7.91
C ALA A 56 2.77 -14.04 6.73
N THR A 57 2.61 -12.72 6.82
CA THR A 57 1.94 -11.86 5.83
C THR A 57 2.72 -11.81 4.50
N GLU A 58 4.06 -11.85 4.54
CA GLU A 58 4.91 -11.90 3.33
C GLU A 58 4.58 -13.10 2.42
N LYS A 59 3.98 -14.17 2.96
CA LYS A 59 3.59 -15.36 2.20
C LYS A 59 2.22 -15.23 1.54
N GLU A 60 1.47 -14.19 1.81
CA GLU A 60 0.15 -13.95 1.24
C GLU A 60 0.28 -13.39 -0.18
N PRO A 61 -0.18 -14.09 -1.23
CA PRO A 61 0.04 -13.67 -2.62
C PRO A 61 -0.69 -12.37 -2.97
N GLY A 62 -1.70 -11.97 -2.19
CA GLY A 62 -2.48 -10.76 -2.42
C GLY A 62 -2.02 -9.55 -1.62
N THR A 63 -1.07 -9.69 -0.70
CA THR A 63 -0.49 -8.59 0.08
C THR A 63 0.69 -7.98 -0.69
N LEU A 64 0.61 -6.69 -0.98
CA LEU A 64 1.58 -5.96 -1.81
C LEU A 64 2.56 -5.11 -1.01
N ALA A 65 2.17 -4.68 0.18
CA ALA A 65 3.01 -3.98 1.15
C ALA A 65 2.46 -4.21 2.56
N TYR A 66 3.36 -4.30 3.53
CA TYR A 66 3.02 -4.49 4.94
C TYR A 66 4.13 -3.90 5.79
N GLU A 67 3.96 -2.68 6.26
CA GLU A 67 5.02 -1.89 6.86
C GLU A 67 4.59 -1.32 8.22
N TYR A 68 5.47 -1.45 9.22
CA TYR A 68 5.31 -0.83 10.52
C TYR A 68 6.28 0.34 10.65
N THR A 69 5.79 1.46 11.12
CA THR A 69 6.61 2.62 11.48
C THR A 69 6.36 3.00 12.93
N VAL A 70 7.38 3.52 13.59
CA VAL A 70 7.30 3.97 14.99
C VAL A 70 7.68 5.44 15.07
N GLY A 71 6.89 6.22 15.81
CA GLY A 71 7.16 7.62 16.08
C GLY A 71 8.37 7.84 16.99
N ASP A 72 8.87 9.07 17.03
CA ASP A 72 9.98 9.46 17.91
C ASP A 72 9.65 9.27 19.40
N ASP A 73 8.37 9.29 19.76
CA ASP A 73 7.85 9.00 21.09
C ASP A 73 8.00 7.54 21.54
N GLN A 74 8.41 6.64 20.62
CA GLN A 74 8.53 5.19 20.81
C GLN A 74 7.24 4.52 21.31
N LYS A 75 6.09 5.12 21.03
CA LYS A 75 4.75 4.64 21.43
C LYS A 75 3.74 4.68 20.32
N THR A 76 3.78 5.69 19.46
CA THR A 76 2.93 5.77 18.29
C THR A 76 3.45 4.84 17.21
N VAL A 77 2.62 3.90 16.76
CA VAL A 77 2.96 2.96 15.69
C VAL A 77 1.91 3.09 14.59
N ASP A 78 2.35 3.35 13.37
CA ASP A 78 1.50 3.24 12.20
C ASP A 78 1.81 1.95 11.44
N ILE A 79 0.74 1.32 10.93
CA ILE A 79 0.84 0.20 10.00
C ILE A 79 0.30 0.69 8.67
N TYR A 80 1.12 0.56 7.62
CA TYR A 80 0.72 0.72 6.24
C TYR A 80 0.59 -0.66 5.59
N GLU A 81 -0.58 -0.95 5.05
CA GLU A 81 -0.87 -2.21 4.39
C GLU A 81 -1.49 -1.94 3.02
N ARG A 82 -1.07 -2.69 1.99
CA ARG A 82 -1.61 -2.59 0.65
C ARG A 82 -1.89 -3.97 0.08
N TYR A 83 -3.06 -4.11 -0.53
CA TYR A 83 -3.59 -5.36 -1.08
C TYR A 83 -3.95 -5.21 -2.55
N ALA A 84 -3.83 -6.28 -3.30
CA ALA A 84 -4.17 -6.34 -4.71
C ALA A 84 -5.65 -6.04 -4.98
N ASN A 85 -6.54 -6.38 -4.04
CA ASN A 85 -7.96 -6.12 -4.09
C ASN A 85 -8.62 -6.31 -2.70
N ALA A 86 -9.92 -6.02 -2.61
CA ALA A 86 -10.67 -6.14 -1.36
C ALA A 86 -10.70 -7.57 -0.79
N HIS A 87 -10.76 -8.60 -1.64
CA HIS A 87 -10.76 -9.99 -1.20
C HIS A 87 -9.42 -10.37 -0.54
N ALA A 88 -8.28 -9.96 -1.10
CA ALA A 88 -6.97 -10.19 -0.49
C ALA A 88 -6.87 -9.56 0.92
N ALA A 89 -7.42 -8.35 1.09
CA ALA A 89 -7.50 -7.69 2.40
C ALA A 89 -8.38 -8.48 3.39
N VAL A 90 -9.50 -9.02 2.92
CA VAL A 90 -10.38 -9.88 3.74
C VAL A 90 -9.65 -11.16 4.17
N VAL A 91 -8.97 -11.83 3.25
CA VAL A 91 -8.19 -13.04 3.53
C VAL A 91 -7.11 -12.77 4.61
N HIS A 92 -6.37 -11.66 4.48
CA HIS A 92 -5.42 -11.26 5.51
C HIS A 92 -6.08 -11.19 6.90
N VAL A 93 -7.19 -10.48 7.03
CA VAL A 93 -7.86 -10.29 8.32
C VAL A 93 -8.46 -11.59 8.86
N THR A 94 -9.12 -12.39 8.01
CA THR A 94 -9.94 -13.52 8.46
C THR A 94 -9.18 -14.85 8.55
N GLU A 95 -8.14 -15.03 7.75
CA GLU A 95 -7.42 -16.32 7.67
C GLU A 95 -6.01 -16.26 8.27
N ASN A 96 -5.36 -15.08 8.28
CA ASN A 96 -4.01 -14.95 8.84
C ASN A 96 -3.99 -14.15 10.13
N PHE A 97 -4.19 -12.82 10.09
CA PHE A 97 -4.04 -11.95 11.26
C PHE A 97 -5.03 -12.30 12.37
N GLY A 98 -6.32 -12.37 12.04
CA GLY A 98 -7.38 -12.58 13.02
C GLY A 98 -7.16 -13.83 13.88
N PRO A 99 -7.12 -15.03 13.30
CA PRO A 99 -7.02 -16.26 14.07
C PRO A 99 -5.66 -16.48 14.74
N ASN A 100 -4.57 -15.97 14.15
CA ASN A 100 -3.23 -16.33 14.60
C ASN A 100 -2.56 -15.27 15.50
N PHE A 101 -2.90 -13.99 15.34
CA PHE A 101 -2.12 -12.91 15.95
C PHE A 101 -2.96 -11.87 16.70
N SER A 102 -4.23 -11.67 16.36
CA SER A 102 -5.03 -10.55 16.88
C SER A 102 -5.04 -10.46 18.40
N LYS A 103 -5.16 -11.58 19.10
CA LYS A 103 -5.20 -11.61 20.56
C LYS A 103 -3.90 -11.12 21.20
N GLU A 104 -2.75 -11.65 20.74
CA GLU A 104 -1.43 -11.27 21.27
C GLU A 104 -1.10 -9.82 20.91
N PHE A 105 -1.43 -9.41 19.67
CA PHE A 105 -1.23 -8.07 19.16
C PHE A 105 -2.02 -7.03 19.96
N LEU A 106 -3.34 -7.21 20.12
CA LEU A 106 -4.22 -6.28 20.81
C LEU A 106 -4.00 -6.24 22.34
N ALA A 107 -3.31 -7.21 22.90
CA ALA A 107 -2.87 -7.14 24.30
C ALA A 107 -1.78 -6.08 24.53
N LEU A 108 -1.03 -5.69 23.48
CA LEU A 108 0.06 -4.71 23.55
C LEU A 108 -0.21 -3.41 22.77
N ALA A 109 -1.10 -3.44 21.80
CA ALA A 109 -1.40 -2.33 20.90
C ALA A 109 -2.85 -1.89 21.05
N LYS A 110 -3.06 -0.61 21.38
CA LYS A 110 -4.39 0.00 21.47
C LYS A 110 -4.72 0.65 20.15
N PRO A 111 -5.77 0.22 19.43
CA PRO A 111 -6.15 0.80 18.16
C PRO A 111 -6.58 2.28 18.35
N GLY A 112 -6.14 3.10 17.39
CA GLY A 112 -6.50 4.49 17.24
C GLY A 112 -7.21 4.75 15.92
N ARG A 113 -6.67 5.68 15.10
CA ARG A 113 -7.26 6.05 13.83
C ARG A 113 -7.03 4.94 12.79
N PHE A 114 -8.11 4.50 12.12
CA PHE A 114 -8.07 3.55 11.03
C PHE A 114 -8.68 4.16 9.77
N VAL A 115 -7.91 4.22 8.68
CA VAL A 115 -8.36 4.76 7.39
C VAL A 115 -8.12 3.74 6.29
N VAL A 116 -9.18 3.43 5.55
CA VAL A 116 -9.16 2.55 4.38
C VAL A 116 -9.33 3.37 3.12
N TYR A 117 -8.40 3.23 2.19
CA TYR A 117 -8.40 3.89 0.90
C TYR A 117 -8.71 2.87 -0.20
N THR A 118 -9.81 3.07 -0.90
CA THR A 118 -10.24 2.21 -2.02
C THR A 118 -11.23 2.94 -2.90
N ALA A 119 -11.19 2.69 -4.21
CA ALA A 119 -12.16 3.24 -5.14
C ALA A 119 -13.55 2.58 -4.94
N VAL A 120 -13.57 1.28 -4.62
CA VAL A 120 -14.80 0.49 -4.49
C VAL A 120 -14.72 -0.38 -3.21
N PRO A 121 -15.21 0.12 -2.06
CA PRO A 121 -15.29 -0.71 -0.87
C PRO A 121 -16.41 -1.75 -1.04
N THR A 122 -16.03 -3.03 -1.14
CA THR A 122 -17.00 -4.14 -1.26
C THR A 122 -17.78 -4.34 0.04
N ASP A 123 -18.96 -4.95 -0.04
CA ASP A 123 -19.76 -5.25 1.15
C ASP A 123 -19.06 -6.29 2.05
N GLU A 124 -18.32 -7.23 1.46
CA GLU A 124 -17.49 -8.19 2.19
C GLU A 124 -16.41 -7.47 3.03
N LEU A 125 -15.66 -6.55 2.42
CA LEU A 125 -14.64 -5.76 3.14
C LEU A 125 -15.26 -4.93 4.25
N LYS A 126 -16.37 -4.24 3.98
CA LYS A 126 -17.07 -3.44 5.00
C LYS A 126 -17.54 -4.28 6.18
N LYS A 127 -18.10 -5.47 5.90
CA LYS A 127 -18.53 -6.40 6.94
C LYS A 127 -17.35 -6.91 7.78
N THR A 128 -16.25 -7.27 7.13
CA THR A 128 -15.04 -7.77 7.81
C THR A 128 -14.43 -6.72 8.73
N LEU A 129 -14.45 -5.46 8.33
CA LEU A 129 -13.83 -4.38 9.09
C LEU A 129 -14.80 -3.63 10.02
N ALA A 130 -16.08 -4.03 10.10
CA ALA A 130 -17.12 -3.27 10.80
C ALA A 130 -16.78 -2.95 12.27
N ASP A 131 -16.24 -3.91 12.99
CA ASP A 131 -15.91 -3.77 14.42
C ASP A 131 -14.73 -2.82 14.68
N PHE A 132 -13.93 -2.53 13.65
CA PHE A 132 -12.80 -1.60 13.73
C PHE A 132 -13.18 -0.16 13.41
N HIS A 133 -14.42 0.09 12.97
CA HIS A 133 -14.97 1.42 12.64
C HIS A 133 -14.08 2.26 11.72
N PRO A 134 -13.62 1.74 10.55
CA PRO A 134 -12.72 2.47 9.68
C PRO A 134 -13.37 3.66 9.00
N ILE A 135 -12.56 4.66 8.70
CA ILE A 135 -12.93 5.76 7.81
C ILE A 135 -12.61 5.34 6.38
N TYR A 136 -13.62 5.25 5.51
CA TYR A 136 -13.42 4.95 4.10
C TYR A 136 -13.15 6.22 3.29
N MET A 137 -12.04 6.25 2.58
CA MET A 137 -11.62 7.33 1.70
C MET A 137 -11.56 6.84 0.25
N LYS A 138 -12.18 7.59 -0.66
CA LYS A 138 -12.13 7.30 -2.09
C LYS A 138 -11.09 8.22 -2.77
N PRO A 139 -10.19 7.67 -3.59
CA PRO A 139 -9.34 8.48 -4.43
C PRO A 139 -10.20 9.33 -5.38
N PHE A 140 -9.91 10.60 -5.52
CA PHE A 140 -10.62 11.48 -6.46
C PHE A 140 -9.69 12.09 -7.50
N ASP A 141 -8.38 12.17 -7.23
CA ASP A 141 -7.34 12.64 -8.15
C ASP A 141 -5.97 12.14 -7.70
N GLY A 142 -5.00 12.03 -8.60
CA GLY A 142 -3.63 11.61 -8.32
C GLY A 142 -3.08 10.61 -9.34
N PHE A 143 -1.83 10.21 -9.12
CA PHE A 143 -1.17 9.18 -9.93
C PHE A 143 -0.24 8.31 -9.10
N THR A 144 0.02 7.08 -9.58
CA THR A 144 1.14 6.21 -9.17
C THR A 144 2.03 5.94 -10.37
N LYS A 145 3.35 5.92 -10.16
CA LYS A 145 4.36 5.57 -11.17
C LYS A 145 4.75 4.10 -11.04
#